data_7ee8b4d47199dd0b6f766eecc01023d2
#
_entry.id   7ee8b4d47199dd0b6f766eecc01023d2
#
_cell.length_a   1.000
_cell.length_b   1.000
_cell.length_c   1.000
_cell.angle_alpha   90.00
_cell.angle_beta   90.00
_cell.angle_gamma   90.00
#
_symmetry.space_group_name_H-M   'P 1'
#
loop_
_entity.id
_entity.type
_entity.pdbx_description
1 polymer ?
#
loop_
_entity_poly.entity_id
_entity_poly.type
_entity_poly.pdbx_seq_one_letter_code
_entity_poly.pdbx_strand_id
1 'polypeptide(L)'
;PLASATSTEDYIAKAISEAQRLNVTMVASGDDDVLRAMHKAAPDRVIPSLGMALSLTDDMSPDEFRTALESGFYKVVGEVAPQYRGMSPSDMSLDPYFAIAEELKIPVAIHMGTGGNGMANITSPDYRASLGNPFELEDMLARHPKLKIWVMHAGYPMDDAMIALMGAHA
;
A
#
# COMPACT_ATOMS: atom_id res chain seq x y z
N PRO A 1 14.27 -16.67 -6.52
CA PRO A 1 13.60 -17.99 -6.38
C PRO A 1 12.22 -18.00 -7.03
N LEU A 2 11.37 -16.95 -6.81
CA LEU A 2 10.03 -16.84 -7.43
C LEU A 2 10.10 -16.58 -8.93
N ALA A 3 11.19 -16.00 -9.43
CA ALA A 3 11.43 -15.80 -10.87
C ALA A 3 11.51 -17.11 -11.68
N SER A 4 11.56 -18.26 -11.03
CA SER A 4 11.55 -19.57 -11.66
C SER A 4 10.17 -20.25 -11.70
N ALA A 5 9.11 -19.54 -11.36
CA ALA A 5 7.75 -20.08 -11.48
C ALA A 5 7.37 -20.28 -12.95
N THR A 6 6.75 -21.42 -13.25
CA THR A 6 6.40 -21.84 -14.61
C THR A 6 4.90 -21.65 -14.92
N SER A 7 4.09 -21.42 -13.89
CA SER A 7 2.66 -21.11 -13.98
C SER A 7 2.22 -20.30 -12.74
N THR A 8 0.99 -19.80 -12.77
CA THR A 8 0.38 -19.11 -11.61
C THR A 8 0.27 -20.05 -10.40
N GLU A 9 -0.13 -21.30 -10.61
CA GLU A 9 -0.25 -22.30 -9.54
C GLU A 9 1.12 -22.61 -8.92
N ASP A 10 2.15 -22.75 -9.74
CA ASP A 10 3.53 -22.95 -9.28
C ASP A 10 4.06 -21.73 -8.50
N TYR A 11 3.72 -20.52 -8.97
CA TYR A 11 4.03 -19.29 -8.23
C TYR A 11 3.38 -19.27 -6.85
N ILE A 12 2.07 -19.54 -6.78
CA ILE A 12 1.31 -19.57 -5.52
C ILE A 12 1.91 -20.61 -4.57
N ALA A 13 2.14 -21.83 -5.05
CA ALA A 13 2.69 -22.91 -4.23
C ALA A 13 4.08 -22.55 -3.65
N LYS A 14 4.95 -21.98 -4.48
CA LYS A 14 6.29 -21.53 -4.06
C LYS A 14 6.23 -20.39 -3.05
N ALA A 15 5.39 -19.38 -3.29
CA ALA A 15 5.24 -18.24 -2.38
C ALA A 15 4.75 -18.70 -0.99
N ILE A 16 3.74 -19.56 -0.95
CA ILE A 16 3.21 -20.10 0.30
C ILE A 16 4.26 -20.97 1.01
N SER A 17 4.94 -21.85 0.28
CA SER A 17 6.01 -22.70 0.84
C SER A 17 7.10 -21.86 1.49
N GLU A 18 7.54 -20.77 0.84
CA GLU A 18 8.53 -19.88 1.41
C GLU A 18 8.04 -19.12 2.64
N ALA A 19 6.77 -18.64 2.61
CA ALA A 19 6.17 -17.99 3.77
C ALA A 19 6.11 -18.93 4.98
N GLN A 20 5.74 -20.20 4.76
CA GLN A 20 5.72 -21.23 5.79
C GLN A 20 7.12 -21.54 6.30
N ARG A 21 8.08 -21.74 5.39
CA ARG A 21 9.50 -22.03 5.74
C ARG A 21 10.12 -20.92 6.58
N LEU A 22 9.81 -19.65 6.26
CA LEU A 22 10.33 -18.48 6.96
C LEU A 22 9.48 -18.08 8.18
N ASN A 23 8.35 -18.74 8.39
CA ASN A 23 7.35 -18.42 9.41
C ASN A 23 6.90 -16.95 9.35
N VAL A 24 6.60 -16.46 8.16
CA VAL A 24 6.10 -15.10 7.92
C VAL A 24 4.65 -15.11 7.46
N THR A 25 3.95 -14.02 7.74
CA THR A 25 2.66 -13.71 7.15
C THR A 25 2.87 -12.60 6.12
N MET A 26 2.28 -12.75 4.94
CA MET A 26 2.41 -11.81 3.82
C MET A 26 1.16 -10.93 3.75
N VAL A 27 1.34 -9.62 3.63
CA VAL A 27 0.32 -8.75 3.07
C VAL A 27 0.55 -8.75 1.56
N ALA A 28 -0.43 -9.20 0.80
CA ALA A 28 -0.30 -9.40 -0.64
C ALA A 28 -1.37 -8.65 -1.41
N SER A 29 -0.98 -8.04 -2.51
CA SER A 29 -1.86 -7.39 -3.49
C SER A 29 -1.51 -7.87 -4.90
N GLY A 30 -2.37 -7.59 -5.87
CA GLY A 30 -2.16 -7.94 -7.27
C GLY A 30 -3.45 -8.38 -7.94
N ASP A 31 -3.34 -9.25 -8.94
CA ASP A 31 -4.50 -9.83 -9.62
C ASP A 31 -5.44 -10.52 -8.61
N ASP A 32 -6.73 -10.19 -8.69
CA ASP A 32 -7.71 -10.59 -7.68
C ASP A 32 -7.92 -12.11 -7.64
N ASP A 33 -7.91 -12.79 -8.76
CA ASP A 33 -8.08 -14.25 -8.83
C ASP A 33 -6.86 -14.96 -8.21
N VAL A 34 -5.66 -14.44 -8.47
CA VAL A 34 -4.41 -14.94 -7.87
C VAL A 34 -4.41 -14.72 -6.36
N LEU A 35 -4.79 -13.52 -5.92
CA LEU A 35 -4.84 -13.17 -4.50
C LEU A 35 -5.86 -14.04 -3.74
N ARG A 36 -7.05 -14.25 -4.32
CA ARG A 36 -8.07 -15.15 -3.75
C ARG A 36 -7.58 -16.60 -3.68
N ALA A 37 -6.90 -17.08 -4.72
CA ALA A 37 -6.32 -18.42 -4.71
C ALA A 37 -5.23 -18.58 -3.65
N MET A 38 -4.35 -17.57 -3.49
CA MET A 38 -3.32 -17.54 -2.44
C MET A 38 -3.94 -17.56 -1.04
N HIS A 39 -4.90 -16.67 -0.79
CA HIS A 39 -5.57 -16.59 0.51
C HIS A 39 -6.35 -17.87 0.83
N LYS A 40 -7.04 -18.45 -0.15
CA LYS A 40 -7.75 -19.75 0.01
C LYS A 40 -6.79 -20.87 0.38
N ALA A 41 -5.60 -20.91 -0.23
CA ALA A 41 -4.60 -21.95 0.02
C ALA A 41 -3.89 -21.81 1.37
N ALA A 42 -3.73 -20.57 1.89
CA ALA A 42 -3.07 -20.32 3.17
C ALA A 42 -3.65 -19.07 3.87
N PRO A 43 -4.87 -19.15 4.42
CA PRO A 43 -5.58 -18.00 5.00
C PRO A 43 -4.88 -17.42 6.24
N ASP A 44 -4.08 -18.21 6.94
CA ASP A 44 -3.26 -17.80 8.08
C ASP A 44 -1.91 -17.15 7.68
N ARG A 45 -1.55 -17.20 6.41
CA ARG A 45 -0.28 -16.70 5.86
C ARG A 45 -0.42 -15.56 4.86
N VAL A 46 -1.64 -15.34 4.33
CA VAL A 46 -1.89 -14.32 3.31
C VAL A 46 -2.98 -13.38 3.79
N ILE A 47 -2.62 -12.14 4.01
CA ILE A 47 -3.54 -11.03 4.31
C ILE A 47 -3.83 -10.31 3.00
N PRO A 48 -5.05 -10.36 2.46
CA PRO A 48 -5.38 -9.67 1.22
C PRO A 48 -5.34 -8.15 1.38
N SER A 49 -4.61 -7.50 0.49
CA SER A 49 -4.57 -6.05 0.34
C SER A 49 -5.24 -5.64 -0.96
N LEU A 50 -6.06 -4.60 -0.91
CA LEU A 50 -6.58 -3.95 -2.09
C LEU A 50 -5.43 -3.12 -2.71
N GLY A 51 -4.82 -3.67 -3.74
CA GLY A 51 -3.67 -3.06 -4.41
C GLY A 51 -4.10 -1.86 -5.23
N MET A 52 -3.48 -0.71 -4.95
CA MET A 52 -3.73 0.56 -5.64
C MET A 52 -2.36 1.09 -6.08
N ALA A 53 -1.88 0.61 -7.21
CA ALA A 53 -0.47 0.64 -7.58
C ALA A 53 0.19 2.03 -7.56
N LEU A 54 -0.47 3.08 -8.02
CA LEU A 54 0.17 4.42 -8.11
C LEU A 54 -0.68 5.53 -7.49
N SER A 55 -2.01 5.44 -7.59
CA SER A 55 -2.91 6.41 -6.95
C SER A 55 -4.28 5.77 -6.75
N LEU A 56 -4.99 6.16 -5.71
CA LEU A 56 -6.35 5.66 -5.45
C LEU A 56 -7.36 6.15 -6.50
N THR A 57 -7.15 7.35 -7.05
CA THR A 57 -8.14 8.01 -7.91
C THR A 57 -8.26 7.43 -9.31
N ASP A 58 -7.22 6.75 -9.80
CA ASP A 58 -7.20 6.25 -11.19
C ASP A 58 -7.70 4.81 -11.30
N ASP A 59 -7.73 4.07 -10.20
CA ASP A 59 -8.00 2.63 -10.21
C ASP A 59 -9.49 2.34 -9.99
N MET A 60 -10.17 3.12 -9.18
CA MET A 60 -11.61 2.98 -8.92
C MET A 60 -12.22 4.24 -8.28
N SER A 61 -13.52 4.40 -8.42
CA SER A 61 -14.26 5.47 -7.72
C SER A 61 -14.36 5.20 -6.22
N PRO A 62 -14.66 6.23 -5.40
CA PRO A 62 -14.88 6.04 -3.96
C PRO A 62 -15.99 5.03 -3.62
N ASP A 63 -17.06 4.94 -4.43
CA ASP A 63 -18.16 4.00 -4.21
C ASP A 63 -17.74 2.55 -4.50
N GLU A 64 -16.98 2.32 -5.57
CA GLU A 64 -16.38 1.01 -5.88
C GLU A 64 -15.38 0.61 -4.81
N PHE A 65 -14.55 1.56 -4.36
CA PHE A 65 -13.60 1.34 -3.27
C PHE A 65 -14.30 0.93 -1.96
N ARG A 66 -15.36 1.65 -1.58
CA ARG A 66 -16.19 1.28 -0.42
C ARG A 66 -16.74 -0.12 -0.56
N THR A 67 -17.36 -0.42 -1.70
CA THR A 67 -17.92 -1.75 -1.99
C THR A 67 -16.88 -2.86 -1.87
N ALA A 68 -15.69 -2.63 -2.39
CA ALA A 68 -14.59 -3.60 -2.29
C ALA A 68 -14.20 -3.86 -0.84
N LEU A 69 -14.05 -2.82 -0.02
CA LEU A 69 -13.68 -2.96 1.39
C LEU A 69 -14.79 -3.59 2.23
N GLU A 70 -16.06 -3.22 2.00
CA GLU A 70 -17.22 -3.79 2.69
C GLU A 70 -17.44 -5.27 2.37
N SER A 71 -16.87 -5.78 1.28
CA SER A 71 -16.84 -7.22 0.99
C SER A 71 -16.21 -8.05 2.12
N GLY A 72 -15.38 -7.41 2.96
CA GLY A 72 -14.66 -8.02 4.06
C GLY A 72 -13.50 -8.92 3.63
N PHE A 73 -13.21 -9.01 2.35
CA PHE A 73 -12.07 -9.77 1.84
C PHE A 73 -10.75 -9.04 2.09
N TYR A 74 -10.65 -7.77 1.69
CA TYR A 74 -9.44 -6.97 1.87
C TYR A 74 -9.30 -6.46 3.31
N LYS A 75 -8.11 -6.61 3.87
CA LYS A 75 -7.78 -6.22 5.25
C LYS A 75 -6.83 -5.03 5.33
N VAL A 76 -6.24 -4.67 4.21
CA VAL A 76 -5.31 -3.54 4.04
C VAL A 76 -5.62 -2.89 2.70
N VAL A 77 -5.37 -1.60 2.58
CA VAL A 77 -5.30 -0.89 1.29
C VAL A 77 -3.84 -0.59 0.97
N GLY A 78 -3.39 -0.87 -0.23
CA GLY A 78 -2.04 -0.50 -0.67
C GLY A 78 -1.24 -1.63 -1.31
N GLU A 79 -0.04 -1.31 -1.73
CA GLU A 79 0.71 -0.08 -1.44
C GLU A 79 0.16 1.10 -2.25
N VAL A 80 -0.15 2.23 -1.60
CA VAL A 80 -0.53 3.49 -2.26
C VAL A 80 0.72 4.35 -2.45
N ALA A 81 0.99 4.79 -3.68
CA ALA A 81 2.23 5.47 -4.02
C ALA A 81 2.01 6.74 -4.90
N PRO A 82 1.32 7.78 -4.38
CA PRO A 82 0.92 8.95 -5.15
C PRO A 82 2.10 9.75 -5.68
N GLN A 83 3.23 9.73 -5.02
CA GLN A 83 4.45 10.43 -5.45
C GLN A 83 4.96 10.02 -6.83
N TYR A 84 4.63 8.80 -7.29
CA TYR A 84 5.00 8.34 -8.63
C TYR A 84 4.20 9.04 -9.73
N ARG A 85 3.12 9.72 -9.37
CA ARG A 85 2.30 10.58 -10.24
C ARG A 85 2.43 12.06 -9.92
N GLY A 86 3.47 12.46 -9.18
CA GLY A 86 3.69 13.84 -8.79
C GLY A 86 2.63 14.39 -7.82
N MET A 87 1.95 13.51 -7.09
CA MET A 87 0.88 13.85 -6.15
C MET A 87 1.38 13.70 -4.72
N SER A 88 1.03 14.67 -3.86
CA SER A 88 1.25 14.54 -2.41
C SER A 88 0.32 13.47 -1.82
N PRO A 89 0.76 12.70 -0.82
CA PRO A 89 -0.13 11.82 -0.08
C PRO A 89 -1.25 12.57 0.67
N SER A 90 -1.10 13.89 0.85
CA SER A 90 -2.12 14.76 1.44
C SER A 90 -3.01 15.45 0.40
N ASP A 91 -2.93 15.06 -0.88
CA ASP A 91 -3.79 15.63 -1.92
C ASP A 91 -5.27 15.38 -1.63
N MET A 92 -6.09 16.44 -1.79
CA MET A 92 -7.52 16.40 -1.47
C MET A 92 -8.32 15.38 -2.31
N SER A 93 -7.81 15.00 -3.48
CA SER A 93 -8.45 13.97 -4.31
C SER A 93 -8.41 12.57 -3.66
N LEU A 94 -7.47 12.34 -2.74
CA LEU A 94 -7.34 11.10 -1.97
C LEU A 94 -8.24 11.06 -0.72
N ASP A 95 -8.72 12.21 -0.26
CA ASP A 95 -9.51 12.34 0.97
C ASP A 95 -10.74 11.42 1.05
N PRO A 96 -11.56 11.26 -0.01
CA PRO A 96 -12.70 10.35 0.04
C PRO A 96 -12.32 8.90 0.35
N TYR A 97 -11.18 8.44 -0.15
CA TYR A 97 -10.67 7.09 0.07
C TYR A 97 -10.16 6.91 1.49
N PHE A 98 -9.41 7.90 2.00
CA PHE A 98 -8.91 7.88 3.38
C PHE A 98 -10.06 7.95 4.39
N ALA A 99 -11.09 8.75 4.13
CA ALA A 99 -12.29 8.80 4.96
C ALA A 99 -13.01 7.44 5.04
N ILE A 100 -13.14 6.74 3.91
CA ILE A 100 -13.74 5.39 3.85
C ILE A 100 -12.88 4.39 4.62
N ALA A 101 -11.57 4.40 4.42
CA ALA A 101 -10.66 3.49 5.11
C ALA A 101 -10.66 3.74 6.64
N GLU A 102 -10.71 5.01 7.07
CA GLU A 102 -10.83 5.39 8.48
C GLU A 102 -12.14 4.90 9.09
N GLU A 103 -13.27 5.16 8.43
CA GLU A 103 -14.61 4.72 8.86
C GLU A 103 -14.67 3.20 9.05
N LEU A 104 -14.16 2.47 8.06
CA LEU A 104 -14.14 1.01 8.06
C LEU A 104 -13.00 0.41 8.91
N LYS A 105 -12.13 1.26 9.45
CA LYS A 105 -10.96 0.88 10.29
C LYS A 105 -9.97 -0.03 9.56
N ILE A 106 -9.86 0.13 8.25
CA ILE A 106 -8.93 -0.63 7.41
C ILE A 106 -7.65 0.19 7.27
N PRO A 107 -6.47 -0.36 7.62
CA PRO A 107 -5.21 0.36 7.51
C PRO A 107 -4.82 0.60 6.05
N VAL A 108 -4.14 1.73 5.81
CA VAL A 108 -3.59 2.10 4.51
C VAL A 108 -2.07 1.97 4.56
N ALA A 109 -1.53 1.13 3.69
CA ALA A 109 -0.09 1.02 3.44
C ALA A 109 0.30 2.06 2.38
N ILE A 110 1.12 3.03 2.77
CA ILE A 110 1.49 4.15 1.91
C ILE A 110 3.00 4.20 1.71
N HIS A 111 3.41 4.37 0.46
CA HIS A 111 4.81 4.49 0.09
C HIS A 111 5.35 5.86 0.53
N MET A 112 6.38 5.86 1.36
CA MET A 112 7.13 7.04 1.74
C MET A 112 8.63 6.77 1.58
N GLY A 113 9.40 7.84 1.44
CA GLY A 113 10.80 7.73 1.11
C GLY A 113 11.07 7.86 -0.39
N THR A 114 12.29 7.58 -0.80
CA THR A 114 12.68 7.68 -2.21
C THR A 114 12.27 6.44 -2.99
N GLY A 115 11.91 6.63 -4.25
CA GLY A 115 11.76 5.53 -5.19
C GLY A 115 13.10 4.98 -5.68
N GLY A 116 13.03 4.02 -6.61
CA GLY A 116 14.22 3.44 -7.22
C GLY A 116 15.09 4.46 -7.97
N ASN A 117 16.37 4.15 -8.11
CA ASN A 117 17.32 5.01 -8.83
C ASN A 117 16.86 5.30 -10.26
N GLY A 118 16.84 6.56 -10.64
CA GLY A 118 16.45 7.00 -11.98
C GLY A 118 14.97 6.91 -12.30
N MET A 119 14.11 6.69 -11.32
CA MET A 119 12.67 6.47 -11.50
C MET A 119 12.01 7.54 -12.38
N ALA A 120 12.29 8.81 -12.13
CA ALA A 120 11.75 9.93 -12.90
C ALA A 120 12.14 9.91 -14.39
N ASN A 121 13.26 9.26 -14.73
CA ASN A 121 13.78 9.21 -16.09
C ASN A 121 13.45 7.90 -16.84
N ILE A 122 13.03 6.87 -16.11
CA ILE A 122 12.84 5.52 -16.67
C ILE A 122 11.36 5.17 -16.81
N THR A 123 10.59 5.27 -15.74
CA THR A 123 9.21 4.74 -15.70
C THR A 123 8.15 5.73 -15.23
N SER A 124 8.53 6.75 -14.47
CA SER A 124 7.57 7.67 -13.82
C SER A 124 8.05 9.11 -13.96
N PRO A 125 7.82 9.77 -15.11
CA PRO A 125 8.33 11.13 -15.38
C PRO A 125 7.77 12.18 -14.39
N ASP A 126 6.60 11.93 -13.84
CA ASP A 126 5.96 12.80 -12.83
C ASP A 126 6.45 12.55 -11.42
N TYR A 127 7.25 11.50 -11.18
CA TYR A 127 7.81 11.19 -9.87
C TYR A 127 8.56 12.37 -9.25
N ARG A 128 8.29 12.64 -7.99
CA ARG A 128 9.00 13.65 -7.20
C ARG A 128 9.45 13.05 -5.87
N ALA A 129 10.77 12.99 -5.65
CA ALA A 129 11.35 12.46 -4.43
C ALA A 129 10.94 13.27 -3.18
N SER A 130 10.71 14.58 -3.32
CA SER A 130 10.24 15.43 -2.24
C SER A 130 8.88 15.01 -1.68
N LEU A 131 7.99 14.50 -2.53
CA LEU A 131 6.67 14.01 -2.12
C LEU A 131 6.73 12.68 -1.33
N GLY A 132 7.90 12.06 -1.25
CA GLY A 132 8.18 10.93 -0.38
C GLY A 132 8.64 11.33 1.02
N ASN A 133 8.75 12.63 1.32
CA ASN A 133 9.09 13.11 2.65
C ASN A 133 7.95 12.76 3.63
N PRO A 134 8.23 12.10 4.77
CA PRO A 134 7.21 11.78 5.78
C PRO A 134 6.32 12.94 6.21
N PHE A 135 6.82 14.18 6.24
CA PHE A 135 6.02 15.37 6.56
C PHE A 135 4.88 15.65 5.56
N GLU A 136 4.94 15.11 4.35
CA GLU A 136 3.83 15.19 3.39
C GLU A 136 2.56 14.45 3.89
N LEU A 137 2.66 13.63 4.93
CA LEU A 137 1.53 12.96 5.56
C LEU A 137 0.79 13.82 6.58
N GLU A 138 1.38 14.93 7.07
CA GLU A 138 0.83 15.68 8.21
C GLU A 138 -0.59 16.18 8.00
N ASP A 139 -0.85 16.81 6.86
CA ASP A 139 -2.17 17.35 6.57
C ASP A 139 -3.25 16.25 6.44
N MET A 140 -2.87 15.11 5.88
CA MET A 140 -3.75 13.95 5.79
C MET A 140 -4.03 13.37 7.18
N LEU A 141 -3.02 13.21 8.02
CA LEU A 141 -3.17 12.73 9.41
C LEU A 141 -4.00 13.69 10.27
N ALA A 142 -3.88 15.00 10.04
CA ALA A 142 -4.70 16.00 10.71
C ALA A 142 -6.19 15.89 10.32
N ARG A 143 -6.50 15.59 9.05
CA ARG A 143 -7.87 15.40 8.58
C ARG A 143 -8.47 14.05 8.96
N HIS A 144 -7.63 13.02 9.06
CA HIS A 144 -8.03 11.63 9.35
C HIS A 144 -7.33 11.07 10.60
N PRO A 145 -7.60 11.63 11.80
CA PRO A 145 -6.84 11.31 13.02
C PRO A 145 -7.03 9.89 13.56
N LYS A 146 -7.98 9.13 13.01
CA LYS A 146 -8.22 7.73 13.40
C LYS A 146 -7.76 6.74 12.32
N LEU A 147 -7.30 7.25 11.18
CA LEU A 147 -6.80 6.42 10.11
C LEU A 147 -5.50 5.73 10.55
N LYS A 148 -5.45 4.42 10.37
CA LYS A 148 -4.23 3.65 10.62
C LYS A 148 -3.36 3.67 9.37
N ILE A 149 -2.17 4.27 9.47
CA ILE A 149 -1.21 4.30 8.38
C ILE A 149 -0.08 3.31 8.66
N TRP A 150 0.25 2.52 7.67
CA TRP A 150 1.46 1.73 7.60
C TRP A 150 2.42 2.37 6.60
N VAL A 151 3.42 3.07 7.10
CA VAL A 151 4.42 3.74 6.27
C VAL A 151 5.38 2.70 5.73
N MET A 152 5.25 2.43 4.43
CA MET A 152 6.16 1.53 3.72
C MET A 152 7.54 2.18 3.62
N HIS A 153 8.59 1.34 3.66
CA HIS A 153 10.01 1.76 3.66
C HIS A 153 10.41 2.70 4.82
N ALA A 154 9.52 2.91 5.81
CA ALA A 154 9.75 3.79 6.97
C ALA A 154 10.24 5.21 6.61
N GLY A 155 9.94 5.69 5.40
CA GLY A 155 10.38 7.00 4.90
C GLY A 155 11.86 7.07 4.49
N TYR A 156 12.60 5.94 4.47
CA TYR A 156 14.03 5.93 4.15
C TYR A 156 14.35 6.67 2.84
N PRO A 157 15.38 7.51 2.75
CA PRO A 157 16.42 7.80 3.77
C PRO A 157 16.13 9.02 4.66
N MET A 158 14.87 9.42 4.82
CA MET A 158 14.47 10.61 5.61
C MET A 158 14.03 10.19 7.03
N ASP A 159 14.86 9.39 7.71
CA ASP A 159 14.54 8.74 8.99
C ASP A 159 14.21 9.77 10.09
N ASP A 160 14.94 10.88 10.17
CA ASP A 160 14.68 11.95 11.15
C ASP A 160 13.29 12.57 10.97
N ALA A 161 12.86 12.78 9.72
CA ALA A 161 11.53 13.29 9.42
C ALA A 161 10.45 12.27 9.85
N MET A 162 10.68 10.97 9.62
CA MET A 162 9.77 9.92 10.05
C MET A 162 9.65 9.84 11.57
N ILE A 163 10.78 9.91 12.29
CA ILE A 163 10.81 9.91 13.75
C ILE A 163 10.06 11.13 14.30
N ALA A 164 10.28 12.32 13.72
CA ALA A 164 9.59 13.53 14.13
C ALA A 164 8.08 13.44 13.89
N LEU A 165 7.65 12.96 12.73
CA LEU A 165 6.24 12.76 12.39
C LEU A 165 5.56 11.78 13.37
N MET A 166 6.20 10.65 13.66
CA MET A 166 5.69 9.68 14.63
C MET A 166 5.54 10.28 16.03
N GLY A 167 6.50 11.10 16.45
CA GLY A 167 6.43 11.81 17.74
C GLY A 167 5.28 12.81 17.83
N ALA A 168 4.88 13.38 16.69
CA ALA A 168 3.80 14.37 16.63
C ALA A 168 2.40 13.74 16.56
N HIS A 169 2.28 12.55 15.95
CA HIS A 169 1.00 11.90 15.59
C HIS A 169 0.80 10.50 16.21
N ALA A 170 1.59 10.13 17.24
CA ALA A 170 1.50 8.84 17.94
C ALA A 170 0.32 8.76 18.93
#